data_9f2eb84f11643c85a74501ca172993c5
#
_entry.id   9f2eb84f11643c85a74501ca172993c5
#
_cell.length_a   1.000
_cell.length_b   1.000
_cell.length_c   1.000
_cell.angle_alpha   90.00
_cell.angle_beta   90.00
_cell.angle_gamma   90.00
#
_symmetry.space_group_name_H-M   'P 1'
#
loop_
_entity.id
_entity.type
_entity.pdbx_description
1 polymer ?
#
loop_
_entity_poly.entity_id
_entity_poly.type
_entity_poly.pdbx_seq_one_letter_code
_entity_poly.pdbx_strand_id
1 'polypeptide(L)' 'MKDQLEGLIIQMVDRGILFDEAVGEFEKRFIKRVLDRTNGNQSRAAQVLGIHRNTLSRKIDEYKLASRNHHAR' A
#
# COMPACT_ATOMS: atom_id res chain seq x y z
N MET A 1 -1.75 -18.57 2.31
CA MET A 1 -1.11 -17.31 1.99
C MET A 1 0.35 -17.43 1.66
N LYS A 2 1.05 -18.28 2.38
CA LYS A 2 2.47 -18.44 2.13
C LYS A 2 2.76 -18.89 0.71
N ASP A 3 2.03 -19.88 0.22
CA ASP A 3 2.25 -20.41 -1.12
C ASP A 3 1.90 -19.39 -2.19
N GLN A 4 0.86 -18.63 -1.96
CA GLN A 4 0.44 -17.62 -2.92
C GLN A 4 1.47 -16.50 -3.01
N LEU A 5 1.98 -16.09 -1.87
CA LEU A 5 2.99 -15.05 -1.83
C LEU A 5 4.27 -15.51 -2.51
N GLU A 6 4.66 -16.73 -2.22
CA GLU A 6 5.86 -17.30 -2.82
C GLU A 6 5.75 -17.36 -4.34
N GLY A 7 4.59 -17.78 -4.84
CA GLY A 7 4.37 -17.85 -6.27
C GLY A 7 4.46 -16.49 -6.92
N LEU A 8 3.91 -15.48 -6.28
CA LEU A 8 3.96 -14.14 -6.80
C LEU A 8 5.40 -13.61 -6.83
N ILE A 9 6.14 -13.88 -5.78
CA ILE A 9 7.53 -13.45 -5.72
C ILE A 9 8.35 -14.10 -6.83
N ILE A 10 8.13 -15.39 -7.07
CA ILE A 10 8.83 -16.09 -8.14
C ILE A 10 8.56 -15.42 -9.47
N GLN A 11 7.31 -15.07 -9.74
CA GLN A 11 6.98 -14.39 -10.99
C GLN A 11 7.68 -13.06 -11.11
N MET A 12 7.73 -12.31 -10.01
CA MET A 12 8.37 -11.01 -10.03
C MET A 12 9.86 -11.13 -10.29
N VAL A 13 10.50 -12.08 -9.63
CA VAL A 13 11.92 -12.31 -9.83
C VAL A 13 12.21 -12.73 -11.26
N ASP A 14 11.39 -13.63 -11.79
CA ASP A 14 11.59 -14.11 -13.14
C ASP A 14 11.43 -13.01 -14.17
N ARG A 15 10.62 -12.03 -13.90
CA ARG A 15 10.43 -10.91 -14.81
C ARG A 15 11.46 -9.81 -14.64
N GLY A 16 12.38 -9.99 -13.72
CA GLY A 16 13.44 -9.02 -13.54
C GLY A 16 13.03 -7.78 -12.79
N ILE A 17 11.98 -7.86 -11.97
CA ILE A 17 11.56 -6.70 -11.20
C ILE A 17 12.57 -6.45 -10.10
N LEU A 18 13.04 -5.23 -10.00
CA LEU A 18 14.04 -4.89 -9.02
C LEU A 18 13.44 -4.84 -7.61
N PHE A 19 14.28 -5.08 -6.63
CA PHE A 19 13.84 -5.15 -5.25
C PHE A 19 13.06 -3.90 -4.82
N ASP A 20 13.64 -2.73 -5.09
CA ASP A 20 12.97 -1.49 -4.69
C ASP A 20 11.63 -1.33 -5.36
N GLU A 21 11.53 -1.73 -6.61
CA GLU A 21 10.27 -1.66 -7.33
C GLU A 21 9.24 -2.59 -6.71
N ALA A 22 9.67 -3.79 -6.35
CA ALA A 22 8.77 -4.76 -5.75
C ALA A 22 8.23 -4.26 -4.42
N VAL A 23 9.11 -3.73 -3.59
CA VAL A 23 8.71 -3.21 -2.29
C VAL A 23 7.73 -2.05 -2.46
N GLY A 24 8.04 -1.15 -3.37
CA GLY A 24 7.18 -0.01 -3.61
C GLY A 24 5.80 -0.40 -4.07
N GLU A 25 5.73 -1.35 -4.99
CA GLU A 25 4.44 -1.81 -5.48
C GLU A 25 3.64 -2.50 -4.39
N PHE A 26 4.30 -3.29 -3.56
CA PHE A 26 3.62 -3.95 -2.46
C PHE A 26 3.05 -2.92 -1.48
N GLU A 27 3.87 -1.97 -1.05
CA GLU A 27 3.43 -0.95 -0.11
C GLU A 27 2.25 -0.17 -0.66
N LYS A 28 2.38 0.26 -1.89
CA LYS A 28 1.36 1.07 -2.52
C LYS A 28 0.02 0.34 -2.56
N ARG A 29 0.03 -0.89 -3.00
CA ARG A 29 -1.21 -1.65 -3.13
C ARG A 29 -1.78 -2.05 -1.78
N PHE A 30 -0.90 -2.38 -0.84
CA PHE A 30 -1.33 -2.75 0.49
C PHE A 30 -2.02 -1.58 1.18
N ILE A 31 -1.39 -0.41 1.13
CA ILE A 31 -1.93 0.78 1.75
C ILE A 31 -3.25 1.17 1.10
N LYS A 32 -3.28 1.11 -0.22
CA LYS A 32 -4.50 1.47 -0.92
C LYS A 32 -5.67 0.58 -0.51
N ARG A 33 -5.41 -0.71 -0.37
CA ARG A 33 -6.46 -1.64 0.03
C ARG A 33 -7.00 -1.29 1.41
N VAL A 34 -6.11 -0.96 2.34
CA VAL A 34 -6.53 -0.61 3.68
C VAL A 34 -7.30 0.71 3.68
N LEU A 35 -6.85 1.68 2.89
CA LEU A 35 -7.55 2.95 2.78
C LEU A 35 -8.97 2.75 2.22
N ASP A 36 -9.09 1.89 1.23
CA ASP A 36 -10.41 1.59 0.67
C ASP A 36 -11.32 0.97 1.73
N ARG A 37 -10.77 0.10 2.55
CA ARG A 37 -11.56 -0.54 3.58
C ARG A 37 -11.97 0.41 4.69
N THR A 38 -11.19 1.44 4.93
CA THR A 38 -11.52 2.41 5.96
C THR A 38 -12.17 3.66 5.38
N ASN A 39 -12.54 3.60 4.11
CA ASN A 39 -13.21 4.72 3.42
C ASN A 39 -12.39 6.00 3.49
N GLY A 40 -11.09 5.86 3.38
CA GLY A 40 -10.20 7.01 3.38
C GLY A 40 -9.86 7.56 4.74
N ASN A 41 -10.30 6.89 5.80
CA ASN A 41 -9.99 7.34 7.15
C ASN A 41 -8.55 7.00 7.49
N GLN A 42 -7.68 8.00 7.45
CA GLN A 42 -6.25 7.77 7.61
C GLN A 42 -5.87 7.33 9.01
N SER A 43 -6.52 7.86 10.03
CA SER A 43 -6.22 7.44 11.40
C SER A 43 -6.52 5.97 11.59
N ARG A 44 -7.67 5.54 11.08
CA ARG A 44 -8.04 4.16 11.20
C ARG A 44 -7.14 3.27 10.36
N ALA A 45 -6.82 3.72 9.16
CA ALA A 45 -5.94 2.97 8.28
C ALA A 45 -4.57 2.76 8.92
N ALA A 46 -4.05 3.81 9.57
CA ALA A 46 -2.76 3.69 10.22
C ALA A 46 -2.80 2.64 11.33
N GLN A 47 -3.91 2.59 12.07
CA GLN A 47 -4.08 1.57 13.09
C GLN A 47 -4.09 0.18 12.50
N VAL A 48 -4.82 -0.01 11.42
CA VAL A 48 -4.90 -1.32 10.77
C VAL A 48 -3.54 -1.72 10.24
N LEU A 49 -2.81 -0.76 9.69
CA LEU A 49 -1.47 -1.02 9.14
C LEU A 49 -0.41 -1.18 10.21
N GLY A 50 -0.68 -0.73 11.41
CA GLY A 50 0.30 -0.81 12.48
C GLY A 50 1.42 0.19 12.35
N ILE A 51 1.18 1.34 11.71
CA ILE A 51 2.19 2.36 11.55
C ILE A 51 1.66 3.69 12.08
N HIS A 52 2.56 4.63 12.27
CA HIS A 52 2.19 5.94 12.75
C HIS A 52 1.45 6.70 11.65
N ARG A 53 0.48 7.50 12.06
CA ARG A 53 -0.31 8.25 11.09
C ARG A 53 0.53 9.16 10.21
N ASN A 54 1.55 9.78 10.78
CA ASN A 54 2.43 10.65 9.98
C ASN A 54 3.18 9.86 8.91
N THR A 55 3.58 8.64 9.25
CA THR A 55 4.24 7.78 8.29
C THR A 55 3.28 7.43 7.16
N LEU A 56 2.04 7.12 7.50
CA LEU A 56 1.05 6.81 6.49
C LEU A 56 0.80 8.01 5.59
N SER A 57 0.65 9.18 6.18
CA SER A 57 0.40 10.40 5.42
C SER A 57 1.49 10.65 4.40
N ARG A 58 2.73 10.46 4.82
CA ARG A 58 3.86 10.66 3.95
C ARG A 58 3.85 9.65 2.80
N LYS A 59 3.49 8.41 3.09
CA LYS A 59 3.43 7.40 2.05
C LYS A 59 2.27 7.64 1.08
N ILE A 60 1.16 8.15 1.58
CA ILE A 60 0.05 8.51 0.71
C ILE A 60 0.49 9.57 -0.28
N ASP A 61 1.23 10.57 0.19
CA ASP A 61 1.75 11.60 -0.69
C ASP A 61 2.77 11.04 -1.68
N GLU A 62 3.65 10.21 -1.16
CA GLU A 62 4.72 9.64 -1.98
C GLU A 62 4.16 8.80 -3.12
N TYR A 63 3.17 7.98 -2.83
CA TYR A 63 2.59 7.10 -3.83
C TYR A 63 1.38 7.72 -4.53
N LYS A 64 1.03 8.93 -4.13
CA LYS A 64 -0.11 9.64 -4.73
C LYS A 64 -1.40 8.84 -4.63
N LEU A 65 -1.63 8.29 -3.45
CA LEU A 65 -2.84 7.55 -3.19
C LEU A 65 -3.91 8.52 -2.75
N ALA A 66 -4.71 8.94 -3.65
CA ALA A 66 -5.72 9.91 -3.32
C ALA A 66 -6.74 9.32 -2.41
N SER A 67 -7.13 10.11 -1.46
CA SER A 67 -8.19 9.74 -0.60
C SER A 67 -9.45 9.83 -1.40
N ARG A 68 -10.28 8.80 -1.37
CA ARG A 68 -11.43 8.85 -2.19
C ARG A 68 -12.32 9.93 -1.81
N ASN A 69 -12.25 10.41 -0.66
CA ASN A 69 -13.17 11.42 -0.30
C ASN A 69 -12.62 12.73 -0.57
N HIS A 70 -11.39 12.89 -0.91
CA HIS A 70 -10.96 14.15 -0.90
C HIS A 70 -11.24 14.80 -2.15
N HIS A 71 -11.56 14.13 -3.14
CA HIS A 71 -11.84 14.85 -4.24
C HIS A 71 -13.13 15.38 -4.22
N ALA A 72 -13.76 15.04 -3.39
CA ALA A 72 -14.96 15.66 -3.33
C ALA A 72 -14.70 17.00 -2.93
N ARG A 73 -14.37 17.43 -2.97
CA ARG A 73 -14.12 18.52 -2.49
C ARG A 73 -13.94 19.16 -2.97
#